data_98787ccf4cbdd08deb02bae9efd211a5
#
_entry.id   98787ccf4cbdd08deb02bae9efd211a5
#
_cell.length_a   1.000
_cell.length_b   1.000
_cell.length_c   1.000
_cell.angle_alpha   90.00
_cell.angle_beta   90.00
_cell.angle_gamma   90.00
#
_symmetry.space_group_name_H-M   'P 1'
#
loop_
_entity.id
_entity.type
_entity.pdbx_description
1 polymer ?
#
loop_
_entity_poly.entity_id
_entity_poly.type
_entity_poly.pdbx_seq_one_letter_code
_entity_poly.pdbx_strand_id
1 'polypeptide(L)'
;EATAHEIKSRNDFEESQKLLHDLERKKDSLQAKFSALGLTLDQPDGAKDAAQSGVTGIHGILAEVIRVDAGYEAAISVALGPLADSVLANNQLVALEAVEYLKTQELGRADFFVSEVDVARGKQSAPAGAISASAVVEGPKALLSQLEKFWIVQTTADARKLLGEAKAASAVLVTRDGDYISERVLSGGGRKV
;
A
#
# COMPACT_ATOMS: atom_id res chain seq x y z
N GLU A 1 2.52 -39.09 -53.25
CA GLU A 1 3.53 -38.24 -52.55
C GLU A 1 3.15 -36.78 -52.55
N ALA A 2 2.61 -36.21 -53.67
CA ALA A 2 2.20 -34.79 -53.73
C ALA A 2 1.11 -34.43 -52.69
N THR A 3 0.10 -35.25 -52.51
CA THR A 3 -1.03 -35.01 -51.57
C THR A 3 -0.60 -35.01 -50.10
N ALA A 4 0.38 -35.82 -49.71
CA ALA A 4 0.89 -35.83 -48.33
C ALA A 4 1.70 -34.54 -47.99
N HIS A 5 2.42 -34.03 -48.99
CA HIS A 5 3.19 -32.78 -48.84
C HIS A 5 2.25 -31.57 -48.76
N GLU A 6 1.16 -31.58 -49.52
CA GLU A 6 0.16 -30.52 -49.51
C GLU A 6 -0.60 -30.45 -48.18
N ILE A 7 -0.97 -31.60 -47.62
CA ILE A 7 -1.64 -31.69 -46.30
C ILE A 7 -0.69 -31.17 -45.19
N LYS A 8 0.58 -31.56 -45.25
CA LYS A 8 1.57 -31.11 -44.27
C LYS A 8 1.76 -29.59 -44.33
N SER A 9 1.94 -29.02 -45.53
CA SER A 9 2.12 -27.57 -45.74
C SER A 9 0.89 -26.80 -45.25
N ARG A 10 -0.32 -27.32 -45.43
CA ARG A 10 -1.55 -26.70 -44.96
C ARG A 10 -1.64 -26.71 -43.42
N ASN A 11 -1.29 -27.83 -42.78
CA ASN A 11 -1.26 -27.93 -41.33
C ASN A 11 -0.21 -26.98 -40.72
N ASP A 12 0.99 -26.91 -41.30
CA ASP A 12 2.05 -26.01 -40.88
C ASP A 12 1.61 -24.54 -41.02
N PHE A 13 0.86 -24.22 -42.05
CA PHE A 13 0.29 -22.88 -42.26
C PHE A 13 -0.78 -22.54 -41.23
N GLU A 14 -1.70 -23.47 -40.93
CA GLU A 14 -2.75 -23.28 -39.91
C GLU A 14 -2.14 -23.13 -38.49
N GLU A 15 -1.10 -23.90 -38.19
CA GLU A 15 -0.38 -23.81 -36.92
C GLU A 15 0.35 -22.48 -36.79
N SER A 16 1.01 -22.01 -37.87
CA SER A 16 1.66 -20.73 -37.93
C SER A 16 0.67 -19.57 -37.77
N GLN A 17 -0.52 -19.64 -38.36
CA GLN A 17 -1.58 -18.65 -38.18
C GLN A 17 -2.07 -18.57 -36.74
N LYS A 18 -2.27 -19.73 -36.08
CA LYS A 18 -2.65 -19.77 -34.67
C LYS A 18 -1.59 -19.14 -33.77
N LEU A 19 -0.32 -19.49 -34.02
CA LEU A 19 0.80 -18.92 -33.27
C LEU A 19 0.89 -17.41 -33.44
N LEU A 20 0.74 -16.92 -34.67
CA LEU A 20 0.72 -15.48 -34.96
C LEU A 20 -0.39 -14.77 -34.18
N HIS A 21 -1.59 -15.31 -34.21
CA HIS A 21 -2.74 -14.73 -33.48
C HIS A 21 -2.52 -14.72 -31.96
N ASP A 22 -1.94 -15.78 -31.40
CA ASP A 22 -1.61 -15.84 -29.97
C ASP A 22 -0.50 -14.84 -29.57
N LEU A 23 0.48 -14.65 -30.46
CA LEU A 23 1.53 -13.64 -30.27
C LEU A 23 0.99 -12.20 -30.36
N GLU A 24 0.07 -11.94 -31.30
CA GLU A 24 -0.60 -10.64 -31.40
C GLU A 24 -1.41 -10.33 -30.15
N ARG A 25 -2.19 -11.30 -29.64
CA ARG A 25 -2.91 -11.15 -28.36
C ARG A 25 -1.99 -10.87 -27.18
N LYS A 26 -0.86 -11.58 -27.09
CA LYS A 26 0.14 -11.34 -26.05
C LYS A 26 0.76 -9.95 -26.17
N LYS A 27 1.10 -9.53 -27.39
CA LYS A 27 1.63 -8.19 -27.67
C LYS A 27 0.65 -7.12 -27.21
N ASP A 28 -0.62 -7.21 -27.58
CA ASP A 28 -1.65 -6.24 -27.25
C ASP A 28 -1.90 -6.18 -25.73
N SER A 29 -1.91 -7.35 -25.07
CA SER A 29 -2.01 -7.43 -23.60
C SER A 29 -0.82 -6.77 -22.90
N LEU A 30 0.40 -7.01 -23.39
CA LEU A 30 1.60 -6.40 -22.85
C LEU A 30 1.65 -4.88 -23.10
N GLN A 31 1.20 -4.46 -24.27
CA GLN A 31 1.14 -3.04 -24.61
C GLN A 31 0.10 -2.29 -23.78
N ALA A 32 -1.06 -2.90 -23.51
CA ALA A 32 -2.05 -2.34 -22.59
C ALA A 32 -1.51 -2.24 -21.15
N LYS A 33 -0.80 -3.27 -20.67
CA LYS A 33 -0.13 -3.23 -19.35
C LYS A 33 0.95 -2.17 -19.30
N PHE A 34 1.77 -2.04 -20.34
CA PHE A 34 2.82 -1.03 -20.42
C PHE A 34 2.23 0.39 -20.42
N SER A 35 1.15 0.61 -21.19
CA SER A 35 0.46 1.90 -21.19
C SER A 35 -0.16 2.23 -19.84
N ALA A 36 -0.78 1.24 -19.16
CA ALA A 36 -1.33 1.43 -17.83
C ALA A 36 -0.24 1.75 -16.79
N LEU A 37 0.90 1.07 -16.85
CA LEU A 37 2.06 1.33 -15.99
C LEU A 37 2.72 2.68 -16.32
N GLY A 38 2.82 3.04 -17.60
CA GLY A 38 3.36 4.33 -18.05
C GLY A 38 2.54 5.50 -17.51
N LEU A 39 1.20 5.39 -17.57
CA LEU A 39 0.31 6.39 -16.98
C LEU A 39 0.49 6.55 -15.47
N THR A 40 0.95 5.50 -14.78
CA THR A 40 1.22 5.54 -13.33
C THR A 40 2.61 6.11 -13.02
N LEU A 41 3.60 5.86 -13.90
CA LEU A 41 4.99 6.30 -13.73
C LEU A 41 5.22 7.75 -14.20
N ASP A 42 4.45 8.21 -15.18
CA ASP A 42 4.51 9.58 -15.72
C ASP A 42 3.63 10.57 -14.93
N GLN A 43 2.89 10.12 -13.90
CA GLN A 43 2.17 11.05 -13.04
C GLN A 43 3.18 11.80 -12.15
N PRO A 44 3.12 13.14 -12.12
CA PRO A 44 3.91 13.93 -11.18
C PRO A 44 3.65 13.41 -9.74
N ASP A 45 4.70 13.35 -8.93
CA ASP A 45 4.61 12.94 -7.54
C ASP A 45 4.00 14.08 -6.70
N GLY A 46 2.67 14.20 -6.78
CA GLY A 46 1.94 15.28 -6.12
C GLY A 46 2.16 15.32 -4.61
N ALA A 47 2.56 14.22 -3.97
CA ALA A 47 2.88 14.22 -2.54
C ALA A 47 4.15 15.00 -2.25
N LYS A 48 5.21 14.84 -3.06
CA LYS A 48 6.44 15.64 -2.93
C LYS A 48 6.19 17.10 -3.24
N ASP A 49 5.44 17.37 -4.32
CA ASP A 49 5.12 18.73 -4.72
C ASP A 49 4.27 19.44 -3.66
N ALA A 50 3.28 18.74 -3.07
CA ALA A 50 2.50 19.27 -1.96
C ALA A 50 3.35 19.51 -0.71
N ALA A 51 4.25 18.59 -0.36
CA ALA A 51 5.16 18.74 0.78
C ALA A 51 6.11 19.94 0.61
N GLN A 52 6.46 20.28 -0.63
CA GLN A 52 7.34 21.40 -0.98
C GLN A 52 6.59 22.68 -1.38
N SER A 53 5.25 22.68 -1.34
CA SER A 53 4.40 23.79 -1.79
C SER A 53 4.60 25.10 -1.03
N GLY A 54 5.18 25.06 0.18
CA GLY A 54 5.29 26.20 1.06
C GLY A 54 3.98 26.62 1.75
N VAL A 55 2.90 25.85 1.59
CA VAL A 55 1.64 26.08 2.28
C VAL A 55 1.85 25.88 3.78
N THR A 56 1.54 26.94 4.55
CA THR A 56 1.71 26.91 6.01
C THR A 56 0.81 25.88 6.65
N GLY A 57 1.39 24.95 7.42
CA GLY A 57 0.66 23.85 8.06
C GLY A 57 0.75 22.52 7.33
N ILE A 58 1.51 22.46 6.24
CA ILE A 58 2.00 21.21 5.64
C ILE A 58 3.35 20.86 6.29
N HIS A 59 3.52 19.58 6.68
CA HIS A 59 4.70 19.12 7.43
C HIS A 59 5.59 18.14 6.67
N GLY A 60 5.20 17.75 5.48
CA GLY A 60 5.91 16.76 4.66
C GLY A 60 5.16 15.43 4.55
N ILE A 61 5.83 14.42 3.98
CA ILE A 61 5.29 13.08 3.80
C ILE A 61 5.26 12.36 5.15
N LEU A 62 4.16 11.68 5.46
CA LEU A 62 3.93 11.08 6.78
C LEU A 62 5.05 10.11 7.20
N ALA A 63 5.51 9.26 6.28
CA ALA A 63 6.61 8.33 6.53
C ALA A 63 7.95 9.03 6.89
N GLU A 64 8.16 10.26 6.44
CA GLU A 64 9.38 11.05 6.74
C GLU A 64 9.29 11.81 8.06
N VAL A 65 8.06 12.10 8.51
CA VAL A 65 7.80 12.90 9.73
C VAL A 65 7.78 12.04 10.99
N ILE A 66 7.42 10.77 10.87
CA ILE A 66 7.34 9.84 12.00
C ILE A 66 8.68 9.19 12.32
N ARG A 67 8.82 8.74 13.55
CA ARG A 67 9.93 7.87 13.98
C ARG A 67 9.39 6.52 14.40
N VAL A 68 10.04 5.47 13.95
CA VAL A 68 9.69 4.09 14.27
C VAL A 68 10.85 3.46 15.03
N ASP A 69 10.54 2.72 16.09
CA ASP A 69 11.55 1.97 16.86
C ASP A 69 12.22 0.91 15.99
N ALA A 70 13.53 0.72 16.22
CA ALA A 70 14.34 -0.21 15.45
C ALA A 70 13.78 -1.66 15.48
N GLY A 71 13.63 -2.24 14.28
CA GLY A 71 13.12 -3.58 14.08
C GLY A 71 11.58 -3.67 13.99
N TYR A 72 10.86 -2.55 13.94
CA TYR A 72 9.42 -2.49 13.72
C TYR A 72 9.04 -1.83 12.39
N GLU A 73 10.02 -1.43 11.59
CA GLU A 73 9.83 -0.67 10.36
C GLU A 73 8.91 -1.41 9.36
N ALA A 74 9.14 -2.72 9.15
CA ALA A 74 8.31 -3.53 8.25
C ALA A 74 6.87 -3.63 8.76
N ALA A 75 6.68 -3.85 10.06
CA ALA A 75 5.36 -3.93 10.68
C ALA A 75 4.60 -2.59 10.55
N ILE A 76 5.27 -1.48 10.83
CA ILE A 76 4.66 -0.15 10.75
C ILE A 76 4.39 0.25 9.30
N SER A 77 5.28 -0.06 8.36
CA SER A 77 5.04 0.17 6.93
C SER A 77 3.76 -0.52 6.46
N VAL A 78 3.53 -1.76 6.88
CA VAL A 78 2.30 -2.50 6.55
C VAL A 78 1.09 -1.95 7.30
N ALA A 79 1.23 -1.55 8.56
CA ALA A 79 0.13 -0.96 9.34
C ALA A 79 -0.32 0.40 8.77
N LEU A 80 0.62 1.21 8.28
CA LEU A 80 0.32 2.48 7.60
C LEU A 80 -0.28 2.24 6.22
N GLY A 81 0.24 1.26 5.47
CA GLY A 81 -0.17 1.01 4.10
C GLY A 81 -0.09 2.29 3.24
N PRO A 82 -1.14 2.64 2.48
CA PRO A 82 -1.15 3.83 1.64
C PRO A 82 -0.99 5.16 2.39
N LEU A 83 -1.27 5.19 3.71
CA LEU A 83 -1.10 6.41 4.50
C LEU A 83 0.37 6.83 4.64
N ALA A 84 1.32 5.92 4.46
CA ALA A 84 2.75 6.23 4.53
C ALA A 84 3.16 7.35 3.56
N ASP A 85 2.56 7.35 2.36
CA ASP A 85 2.84 8.32 1.29
C ASP A 85 1.96 9.58 1.37
N SER A 86 1.08 9.68 2.37
CA SER A 86 0.21 10.84 2.55
C SER A 86 0.99 12.05 3.08
N VAL A 87 0.58 13.22 2.66
CA VAL A 87 1.12 14.50 3.14
C VAL A 87 0.44 14.89 4.46
N LEU A 88 1.23 15.16 5.49
CA LEU A 88 0.72 15.58 6.80
C LEU A 88 0.30 17.05 6.77
N ALA A 89 -0.99 17.30 7.02
CA ALA A 89 -1.58 18.63 7.14
C ALA A 89 -2.14 18.87 8.55
N ASN A 90 -2.08 20.09 9.05
CA ASN A 90 -2.64 20.43 10.35
C ASN A 90 -4.14 20.19 10.41
N ASN A 91 -4.88 20.70 9.44
CA ASN A 91 -6.34 20.62 9.40
C ASN A 91 -6.86 20.49 7.97
N GLN A 92 -8.17 20.33 7.83
CA GLN A 92 -8.82 20.15 6.52
C GLN A 92 -8.67 21.36 5.60
N LEU A 93 -8.66 22.58 6.14
CA LEU A 93 -8.54 23.80 5.33
C LEU A 93 -7.16 23.87 4.67
N VAL A 94 -6.11 23.58 5.43
CA VAL A 94 -4.72 23.49 4.92
C VAL A 94 -4.60 22.42 3.84
N ALA A 95 -5.21 21.25 4.05
CA ALA A 95 -5.22 20.18 3.05
C ALA A 95 -5.94 20.62 1.76
N LEU A 96 -7.06 21.31 1.87
CA LEU A 96 -7.79 21.84 0.72
C LEU A 96 -6.98 22.92 -0.04
N GLU A 97 -6.31 23.81 0.66
CA GLU A 97 -5.41 24.82 0.06
C GLU A 97 -4.28 24.15 -0.72
N ALA A 98 -3.67 23.09 -0.17
CA ALA A 98 -2.66 22.33 -0.86
C ALA A 98 -3.22 21.58 -2.10
N VAL A 99 -4.44 21.05 -2.04
CA VAL A 99 -5.12 20.47 -3.21
C VAL A 99 -5.38 21.51 -4.30
N GLU A 100 -5.80 22.71 -3.94
CA GLU A 100 -6.00 23.81 -4.89
C GLU A 100 -4.67 24.25 -5.53
N TYR A 101 -3.60 24.31 -4.74
CA TYR A 101 -2.25 24.54 -5.26
C TYR A 101 -1.85 23.49 -6.29
N LEU A 102 -1.99 22.20 -5.97
CA LEU A 102 -1.66 21.11 -6.90
C LEU A 102 -2.46 21.20 -8.20
N LYS A 103 -3.75 21.53 -8.11
CA LYS A 103 -4.62 21.70 -9.30
C LYS A 103 -4.19 22.88 -10.16
N THR A 104 -3.89 24.01 -9.54
CA THR A 104 -3.52 25.23 -10.25
C THR A 104 -2.17 25.11 -10.96
N GLN A 105 -1.25 24.34 -10.38
CA GLN A 105 0.08 24.09 -10.92
C GLN A 105 0.15 22.83 -11.81
N GLU A 106 -0.98 22.11 -11.98
CA GLU A 106 -1.05 20.84 -12.72
C GLU A 106 -0.07 19.76 -12.21
N LEU A 107 0.18 19.74 -10.91
CA LEU A 107 1.10 18.86 -10.20
C LEU A 107 0.36 17.62 -9.68
N GLY A 108 0.23 16.56 -10.32
CA GLY A 108 -0.30 15.26 -9.90
C GLY A 108 -1.32 15.24 -8.75
N ARG A 109 -1.51 14.09 -8.13
CA ARG A 109 -2.41 13.90 -6.97
C ARG A 109 -1.60 13.61 -5.71
N ALA A 110 -2.12 14.04 -4.56
CA ALA A 110 -1.62 13.67 -3.25
C ALA A 110 -2.77 13.27 -2.34
N ASP A 111 -2.50 12.34 -1.43
CA ASP A 111 -3.35 12.02 -0.31
C ASP A 111 -2.90 12.83 0.91
N PHE A 112 -3.84 13.31 1.71
CA PHE A 112 -3.54 14.16 2.88
C PHE A 112 -4.01 13.48 4.15
N PHE A 113 -3.13 13.40 5.14
CA PHE A 113 -3.46 13.00 6.50
C PHE A 113 -3.61 14.24 7.38
N VAL A 114 -4.79 14.41 7.99
CA VAL A 114 -5.12 15.58 8.82
C VAL A 114 -4.89 15.26 10.29
N SER A 115 -4.05 16.07 10.96
CA SER A 115 -3.64 15.83 12.35
C SER A 115 -4.62 16.34 13.42
N GLU A 116 -5.48 17.30 13.11
CA GLU A 116 -6.42 17.90 14.09
C GLU A 116 -7.67 17.08 14.36
N VAL A 117 -7.88 15.97 13.65
CA VAL A 117 -9.06 15.13 13.87
C VAL A 117 -8.80 14.21 15.07
N ASP A 118 -9.23 14.63 16.26
CA ASP A 118 -9.26 13.79 17.46
C ASP A 118 -10.37 12.74 17.35
N VAL A 119 -9.97 11.54 16.97
CA VAL A 119 -10.85 10.36 17.08
C VAL A 119 -10.63 9.77 18.46
N ALA A 120 -11.47 10.14 19.42
CA ALA A 120 -11.49 9.50 20.73
C ALA A 120 -11.93 8.03 20.57
N ARG A 121 -10.97 7.13 20.44
CA ARG A 121 -11.20 5.68 20.51
C ARG A 121 -10.78 5.18 21.89
N GLY A 122 -11.62 4.33 22.49
CA GLY A 122 -11.28 3.70 23.76
C GLY A 122 -10.03 2.85 23.61
N LYS A 123 -9.05 3.04 24.51
CA LYS A 123 -7.82 2.22 24.56
C LYS A 123 -8.20 0.75 24.66
N GLN A 124 -7.90 -0.02 23.65
CA GLN A 124 -7.96 -1.48 23.73
C GLN A 124 -6.65 -1.97 24.34
N SER A 125 -6.76 -2.81 25.36
CA SER A 125 -5.57 -3.46 25.94
C SER A 125 -5.06 -4.49 24.97
N ALA A 126 -3.75 -4.41 24.65
CA ALA A 126 -3.09 -5.40 23.83
C ALA A 126 -3.23 -6.81 24.44
N PRO A 127 -3.49 -7.85 23.65
CA PRO A 127 -3.46 -9.23 24.14
C PRO A 127 -2.06 -9.62 24.60
N ALA A 128 -1.98 -10.65 25.45
CA ALA A 128 -0.70 -11.14 25.93
C ALA A 128 0.19 -11.59 24.75
N GLY A 129 1.40 -11.05 24.67
CA GLY A 129 2.36 -11.36 23.60
C GLY A 129 2.26 -10.49 22.35
N ALA A 130 1.37 -9.48 22.33
CA ALA A 130 1.29 -8.48 21.28
C ALA A 130 1.63 -7.08 21.82
N ILE A 131 2.15 -6.23 20.94
CA ILE A 131 2.48 -4.82 21.22
C ILE A 131 1.58 -3.95 20.35
N SER A 132 1.03 -2.85 20.89
CA SER A 132 0.32 -1.89 20.07
C SER A 132 1.27 -1.20 19.10
N ALA A 133 0.87 -1.07 17.84
CA ALA A 133 1.67 -0.36 16.85
C ALA A 133 1.90 1.11 17.23
N SER A 134 0.96 1.72 17.94
CA SER A 134 1.10 3.09 18.47
C SER A 134 2.18 3.23 19.56
N ALA A 135 2.61 2.13 20.19
CA ALA A 135 3.62 2.16 21.25
C ALA A 135 5.06 2.19 20.73
N VAL A 136 5.27 1.88 19.45
CA VAL A 136 6.58 1.81 18.80
C VAL A 136 6.76 2.90 17.73
N VAL A 137 5.87 3.90 17.72
CA VAL A 137 5.90 5.03 16.79
C VAL A 137 5.81 6.34 17.55
N GLU A 138 6.66 7.28 17.21
CA GLU A 138 6.55 8.68 17.61
C GLU A 138 5.99 9.49 16.43
N GLY A 139 4.90 10.23 16.67
CA GLY A 139 4.24 10.99 15.63
C GLY A 139 2.97 11.71 16.10
N PRO A 140 2.18 12.28 15.18
CA PRO A 140 0.96 13.01 15.51
C PRO A 140 -0.04 12.14 16.27
N LYS A 141 -0.75 12.70 17.25
CA LYS A 141 -1.75 11.98 18.08
C LYS A 141 -2.83 11.29 17.23
N ALA A 142 -3.29 11.96 16.18
CA ALA A 142 -4.29 11.39 15.26
C ALA A 142 -3.78 10.10 14.59
N LEU A 143 -2.49 10.06 14.22
CA LEU A 143 -1.88 8.86 13.67
C LEU A 143 -1.76 7.76 14.71
N LEU A 144 -1.29 8.08 15.92
CA LEU A 144 -1.19 7.11 17.01
C LEU A 144 -2.56 6.46 17.30
N SER A 145 -3.64 7.25 17.30
CA SER A 145 -5.01 6.74 17.44
C SER A 145 -5.43 5.80 16.29
N GLN A 146 -4.95 6.02 15.07
CA GLN A 146 -5.19 5.10 13.97
C GLN A 146 -4.39 3.80 14.11
N LEU A 147 -3.19 3.88 14.67
CA LEU A 147 -2.32 2.72 14.87
C LEU A 147 -2.75 1.86 16.08
N GLU A 148 -3.56 2.36 17.00
CA GLU A 148 -4.07 1.57 18.14
C GLU A 148 -4.86 0.32 17.75
N LYS A 149 -5.42 0.27 16.54
CA LYS A 149 -6.13 -0.92 16.02
C LYS A 149 -5.21 -2.04 15.54
N PHE A 150 -3.91 -1.74 15.35
CA PHE A 150 -2.91 -2.69 14.90
C PHE A 150 -2.09 -3.23 16.07
N TRP A 151 -1.96 -4.53 16.13
CA TRP A 151 -1.15 -5.20 17.14
C TRP A 151 -0.02 -5.96 16.48
N ILE A 152 1.19 -5.70 16.93
CA ILE A 152 2.40 -6.30 16.39
C ILE A 152 2.70 -7.57 17.18
N VAL A 153 2.94 -8.65 16.46
CA VAL A 153 3.36 -9.96 16.98
C VAL A 153 4.70 -10.37 16.39
N GLN A 154 5.40 -11.27 17.02
CA GLN A 154 6.71 -11.70 16.53
C GLN A 154 6.61 -12.50 15.23
N THR A 155 5.72 -13.49 15.21
CA THR A 155 5.60 -14.46 14.12
C THR A 155 4.16 -14.69 13.70
N THR A 156 3.97 -15.28 12.52
CA THR A 156 2.66 -15.77 12.05
C THR A 156 2.09 -16.87 12.96
N ALA A 157 2.95 -17.65 13.64
CA ALA A 157 2.51 -18.64 14.63
C ALA A 157 1.88 -17.99 15.86
N ASP A 158 2.42 -16.87 16.33
CA ASP A 158 1.86 -16.09 17.43
C ASP A 158 0.53 -15.43 17.03
N ALA A 159 0.47 -14.89 15.80
CA ALA A 159 -0.77 -14.38 15.23
C ALA A 159 -1.89 -15.45 15.24
N ARG A 160 -1.56 -16.67 14.83
CA ARG A 160 -2.52 -17.78 14.79
C ARG A 160 -3.07 -18.13 16.19
N LYS A 161 -2.23 -18.10 17.22
CA LYS A 161 -2.68 -18.32 18.60
C LYS A 161 -3.66 -17.24 19.05
N LEU A 162 -3.34 -15.98 18.79
CA LEU A 162 -4.19 -14.84 19.17
C LEU A 162 -5.52 -14.80 18.42
N LEU A 163 -5.56 -15.20 17.15
CA LEU A 163 -6.80 -15.30 16.39
C LEU A 163 -7.76 -16.38 16.94
N GLY A 164 -7.22 -17.40 17.60
CA GLY A 164 -8.03 -18.41 18.30
C GLY A 164 -8.68 -17.91 19.60
N GLU A 165 -8.25 -16.78 20.13
CA GLU A 165 -8.79 -16.17 21.33
C GLU A 165 -9.92 -15.21 20.97
N ALA A 166 -11.08 -15.35 21.60
CA ALA A 166 -12.29 -14.56 21.29
C ALA A 166 -12.13 -13.03 21.38
N LYS A 167 -11.10 -12.55 22.08
CA LYS A 167 -10.79 -11.11 22.22
C LYS A 167 -10.07 -10.49 21.02
N ALA A 168 -9.52 -11.30 20.13
CA ALA A 168 -8.74 -10.83 18.98
C ALA A 168 -9.57 -10.80 17.68
N ALA A 169 -10.84 -11.18 17.70
CA ALA A 169 -11.68 -11.31 16.49
C ALA A 169 -11.87 -10.02 15.67
N SER A 170 -11.67 -8.85 16.26
CA SER A 170 -11.75 -7.55 15.56
C SER A 170 -10.38 -6.85 15.39
N ALA A 171 -9.30 -7.47 15.84
CA ALA A 171 -7.98 -6.89 15.80
C ALA A 171 -7.30 -7.14 14.44
N VAL A 172 -6.50 -6.18 14.04
CA VAL A 172 -5.57 -6.34 12.90
C VAL A 172 -4.21 -6.67 13.49
N LEU A 173 -3.69 -7.85 13.15
CA LEU A 173 -2.36 -8.29 13.57
C LEU A 173 -1.35 -8.05 12.44
N VAL A 174 -0.17 -7.59 12.83
CA VAL A 174 0.95 -7.40 11.89
C VAL A 174 2.16 -8.10 12.48
N THR A 175 2.86 -8.92 11.70
CA THR A 175 4.12 -9.53 12.15
C THR A 175 5.28 -8.55 12.03
N ARG A 176 6.37 -8.80 12.76
CA ARG A 176 7.60 -8.00 12.62
C ARG A 176 8.18 -8.04 11.20
N ASP A 177 7.94 -9.14 10.47
CA ASP A 177 8.39 -9.32 9.09
C ASP A 177 7.48 -8.62 8.06
N GLY A 178 6.36 -8.02 8.51
CA GLY A 178 5.45 -7.27 7.67
C GLY A 178 4.31 -8.10 7.07
N ASP A 179 3.89 -9.21 7.70
CA ASP A 179 2.65 -9.88 7.30
C ASP A 179 1.46 -9.16 7.92
N TYR A 180 0.43 -8.93 7.13
CA TYR A 180 -0.84 -8.34 7.55
C TYR A 180 -1.89 -9.44 7.73
N ILE A 181 -2.51 -9.50 8.88
CA ILE A 181 -3.46 -10.54 9.24
C ILE A 181 -4.68 -9.92 9.89
N SER A 182 -5.81 -9.99 9.22
CA SER A 182 -7.12 -9.59 9.74
C SER A 182 -8.14 -10.71 9.54
N GLU A 183 -9.35 -10.54 10.08
CA GLU A 183 -10.43 -11.51 9.91
C GLU A 183 -10.75 -11.84 8.46
N ARG A 184 -10.54 -10.90 7.52
CA ARG A 184 -10.96 -11.03 6.12
C ARG A 184 -9.82 -10.97 5.11
N VAL A 185 -8.69 -10.44 5.51
CA VAL A 185 -7.56 -10.20 4.61
C VAL A 185 -6.28 -10.71 5.25
N LEU A 186 -5.56 -11.53 4.52
CA LEU A 186 -4.20 -11.93 4.84
C LEU A 186 -3.30 -11.50 3.69
N SER A 187 -2.23 -10.82 4.03
CA SER A 187 -1.18 -10.45 3.08
C SER A 187 0.16 -10.69 3.75
N GLY A 188 1.04 -11.40 3.08
CA GLY A 188 2.36 -11.74 3.60
C GLY A 188 3.14 -12.59 2.61
N GLY A 189 4.37 -12.87 2.92
CA GLY A 189 5.24 -13.71 2.11
C GLY A 189 6.67 -13.17 2.07
N GLY A 190 7.66 -14.06 2.13
CA GLY A 190 9.07 -13.70 2.06
C GLY A 190 9.53 -13.45 0.64
N ARG A 191 10.28 -12.37 0.40
CA ARG A 191 11.16 -12.29 -0.76
C ARG A 191 12.32 -13.26 -0.51
N LYS A 192 12.52 -14.24 -1.42
CA LYS A 192 13.83 -14.88 -1.53
C LYS A 192 14.79 -13.81 -2.04
N VAL A 193 15.75 -13.45 -1.21
CA VAL A 193 16.94 -12.69 -1.60
C VAL A 193 17.84 -13.60 -2.44
#